data_a226c3f9a8f19be3df58844fc5082add
#
_entry.id   a226c3f9a8f19be3df58844fc5082add
#
_cell.length_a   1.000
_cell.length_b   1.000
_cell.length_c   1.000
_cell.angle_alpha   90.00
_cell.angle_beta   90.00
_cell.angle_gamma   90.00
#
_symmetry.space_group_name_H-M   'P 1'
#
loop_
_entity.id
_entity.type
_entity.pdbx_description
1 polymer ?
#
loop_
_entity_poly.entity_id
_entity_poly.type
_entity_poly.pdbx_seq_one_letter_code
_entity_poly.pdbx_strand_id
1 'polypeptide(L)'
;TTAFTVVSQGRELANGADTLELKLESVPVNGVKLVKTYTFKRGEYAIAVKQDVVNASAAAIKPQLYLQLERDSSAPQAAEGPAFMGGPVAYTGMAIYNAKGKYQKAEFADIESNKVEFEKVDDSGWVAMVQHHFASAWLQNDKVQREFYTKKVATNLYATGMLFNLGDVAAGQTKSFESTLFVGPQEENNLKALAPGLEYVKDYGWTHIMAAPL
;
A
#
# COMPACT_ATOMS: atom_id res chain seq x y z
N THR A 1 18.21 8.04 -2.83
CA THR A 1 16.79 8.38 -3.12
C THR A 1 16.69 8.75 -4.59
N THR A 2 15.80 8.11 -5.34
CA THR A 2 15.58 8.43 -6.76
C THR A 2 14.71 9.68 -6.87
N ALA A 3 15.19 10.72 -7.54
CA ALA A 3 14.41 11.92 -7.80
C ALA A 3 13.47 11.70 -8.99
N PHE A 4 12.23 12.19 -8.87
CA PHE A 4 11.23 12.17 -9.92
C PHE A 4 10.80 13.58 -10.31
N THR A 5 10.54 13.79 -11.59
CA THR A 5 9.97 15.02 -12.13
C THR A 5 8.56 14.73 -12.66
N VAL A 6 7.61 15.60 -12.37
CA VAL A 6 6.25 15.53 -12.94
C VAL A 6 6.31 15.97 -14.39
N VAL A 7 5.85 15.09 -15.30
CA VAL A 7 5.86 15.33 -16.75
C VAL A 7 4.47 15.50 -17.36
N SER A 8 3.41 15.15 -16.62
CA SER A 8 2.02 15.46 -17.02
C SER A 8 1.75 16.97 -16.93
N GLN A 9 0.95 17.50 -17.85
CA GLN A 9 0.65 18.94 -17.90
C GLN A 9 -0.44 19.35 -16.89
N GLY A 10 -1.45 18.51 -16.67
CA GLY A 10 -2.53 18.77 -15.73
C GLY A 10 -2.22 18.28 -14.32
N ARG A 11 -2.59 19.08 -13.30
CA ARG A 11 -2.54 18.71 -11.88
C ARG A 11 -3.90 18.85 -11.20
N GLU A 12 -4.91 19.22 -11.96
CA GLU A 12 -6.26 19.45 -11.51
C GLU A 12 -7.23 18.68 -12.40
N LEU A 13 -8.24 18.11 -11.78
CA LEU A 13 -9.31 17.41 -12.51
C LEU A 13 -10.21 18.46 -13.19
N ALA A 14 -10.17 18.51 -14.51
CA ALA A 14 -10.94 19.45 -15.29
C ALA A 14 -12.46 19.27 -15.05
N ASN A 15 -13.22 20.36 -15.22
CA ASN A 15 -14.68 20.30 -15.15
C ASN A 15 -15.22 19.35 -16.23
N GLY A 16 -16.06 18.40 -15.79
CA GLY A 16 -16.64 17.37 -16.67
C GLY A 16 -15.72 16.20 -16.98
N ALA A 17 -14.47 16.21 -16.55
CA ALA A 17 -13.59 15.04 -16.64
C ALA A 17 -13.80 14.10 -15.45
N ASP A 18 -13.75 12.80 -15.70
CA ASP A 18 -13.87 11.76 -14.66
C ASP A 18 -12.53 11.24 -14.18
N THR A 19 -11.45 11.49 -14.92
CA THR A 19 -10.13 10.99 -14.60
C THR A 19 -9.05 12.07 -14.68
N LEU A 20 -8.05 11.96 -13.80
CA LEU A 20 -6.82 12.73 -13.83
C LEU A 20 -5.63 11.78 -13.84
N GLU A 21 -4.72 11.97 -14.79
CA GLU A 21 -3.47 11.20 -14.84
C GLU A 21 -2.29 12.09 -14.42
N LEU A 22 -1.54 11.62 -13.43
CA LEU A 22 -0.30 12.22 -12.99
C LEU A 22 0.87 11.31 -13.34
N LYS A 23 1.75 11.77 -14.21
CA LYS A 23 2.92 11.02 -14.66
C LYS A 23 4.21 11.63 -14.14
N LEU A 24 5.07 10.78 -13.57
CA LEU A 24 6.37 11.14 -13.03
C LEU A 24 7.46 10.30 -13.71
N GLU A 25 8.58 10.93 -14.00
CA GLU A 25 9.76 10.25 -14.56
C GLU A 25 10.99 10.47 -13.67
N SER A 26 11.79 9.43 -13.50
CA SER A 26 13.07 9.54 -12.82
C SER A 26 14.16 10.02 -13.79
N VAL A 27 15.23 10.58 -13.24
CA VAL A 27 16.50 10.69 -13.98
C VAL A 27 17.00 9.27 -14.26
N PRO A 28 17.47 8.97 -15.48
CA PRO A 28 18.08 7.68 -15.78
C PRO A 28 19.33 7.42 -14.93
N VAL A 29 19.43 6.23 -14.37
CA VAL A 29 20.62 5.76 -13.65
C VAL A 29 21.12 4.49 -14.36
N ASN A 30 22.37 4.49 -14.82
CA ASN A 30 22.97 3.39 -15.59
C ASN A 30 22.10 2.95 -16.79
N GLY A 31 21.45 3.89 -17.47
CA GLY A 31 20.58 3.63 -18.59
C GLY A 31 19.18 3.10 -18.22
N VAL A 32 18.84 3.03 -16.93
CA VAL A 32 17.50 2.60 -16.47
C VAL A 32 16.71 3.83 -16.02
N LYS A 33 15.51 4.01 -16.56
CA LYS A 33 14.57 5.06 -16.18
C LYS A 33 13.31 4.42 -15.58
N LEU A 34 12.79 5.03 -14.53
CA LEU A 34 11.50 4.65 -13.93
C LEU A 34 10.44 5.68 -14.32
N VAL A 35 9.27 5.18 -14.68
CA VAL A 35 8.09 6.01 -14.93
C VAL A 35 6.97 5.55 -14.03
N LYS A 36 6.32 6.49 -13.32
CA LYS A 36 5.15 6.21 -12.47
C LYS A 36 3.97 7.01 -12.99
N THR A 37 2.89 6.33 -13.24
CA THR A 37 1.62 6.93 -13.66
C THR A 37 0.56 6.64 -12.63
N TYR A 38 -0.03 7.68 -12.05
CA TYR A 38 -1.13 7.62 -11.12
C TYR A 38 -2.40 8.07 -11.84
N THR A 39 -3.43 7.22 -11.85
CA THR A 39 -4.74 7.56 -12.42
C THR A 39 -5.76 7.67 -11.30
N PHE A 40 -6.27 8.87 -11.12
CA PHE A 40 -7.31 9.20 -10.15
C PHE A 40 -8.66 9.21 -10.86
N LYS A 41 -9.68 8.65 -10.22
CA LYS A 41 -11.05 8.69 -10.70
C LYS A 41 -11.93 9.53 -9.76
N ARG A 42 -12.80 10.33 -10.34
CA ARG A 42 -13.73 11.17 -9.56
C ARG A 42 -14.61 10.29 -8.66
N GLY A 43 -14.65 10.63 -7.37
CA GLY A 43 -15.46 9.93 -6.39
C GLY A 43 -14.91 8.57 -5.93
N GLU A 44 -13.72 8.17 -6.38
CA GLU A 44 -13.07 6.93 -5.96
C GLU A 44 -11.87 7.21 -5.04
N TYR A 45 -11.65 6.32 -4.08
CA TYR A 45 -10.47 6.33 -3.18
C TYR A 45 -9.38 5.35 -3.64
N ALA A 46 -9.68 4.56 -4.67
CA ALA A 46 -8.73 3.65 -5.31
C ALA A 46 -8.01 4.38 -6.45
N ILE A 47 -6.69 4.40 -6.40
CA ILE A 47 -5.82 5.07 -7.36
C ILE A 47 -5.10 3.98 -8.14
N ALA A 48 -5.31 3.91 -9.45
CA ALA A 48 -4.53 2.98 -10.28
C ALA A 48 -3.09 3.51 -10.41
N VAL A 49 -2.12 2.63 -10.20
CA VAL A 49 -0.69 2.99 -10.26
C VAL A 49 0.01 2.05 -11.22
N LYS A 50 0.51 2.60 -12.32
CA LYS A 50 1.37 1.91 -13.27
C LYS A 50 2.83 2.33 -13.07
N GLN A 51 3.72 1.36 -13.00
CA GLN A 51 5.15 1.58 -12.88
C GLN A 51 5.86 0.92 -14.06
N ASP A 52 6.59 1.70 -14.84
CA ASP A 52 7.35 1.23 -15.98
C ASP A 52 8.85 1.28 -15.65
N VAL A 53 9.54 0.17 -15.86
CA VAL A 53 11.00 0.08 -15.83
C VAL A 53 11.48 0.08 -17.27
N VAL A 54 12.05 1.21 -17.68
CA VAL A 54 12.57 1.40 -19.06
C VAL A 54 14.07 1.11 -19.04
N ASN A 55 14.49 0.03 -19.68
CA ASN A 55 15.88 -0.36 -19.79
C ASN A 55 16.49 0.14 -21.11
N ALA A 56 17.10 1.33 -21.09
CA ALA A 56 17.85 1.87 -22.21
C ALA A 56 19.37 1.55 -22.11
N SER A 57 19.78 0.64 -21.23
CA SER A 57 21.15 0.16 -21.13
C SER A 57 21.48 -0.89 -22.21
N ALA A 58 22.75 -1.23 -22.37
CA ALA A 58 23.21 -2.21 -23.34
C ALA A 58 23.03 -3.69 -22.88
N ALA A 59 22.59 -3.91 -21.63
CA ALA A 59 22.46 -5.25 -21.05
C ALA A 59 21.07 -5.50 -20.46
N ALA A 60 20.69 -6.76 -20.34
CA ALA A 60 19.48 -7.14 -19.61
C ALA A 60 19.65 -6.86 -18.11
N ILE A 61 18.56 -6.47 -17.47
CA ILE A 61 18.49 -6.20 -16.02
C ILE A 61 17.42 -7.09 -15.37
N LYS A 62 17.54 -7.32 -14.05
CA LYS A 62 16.57 -8.07 -13.24
C LYS A 62 16.03 -7.16 -12.13
N PRO A 63 15.09 -6.27 -12.45
CA PRO A 63 14.59 -5.32 -11.46
C PRO A 63 13.67 -6.02 -10.45
N GLN A 64 13.73 -5.53 -9.22
CA GLN A 64 12.74 -5.79 -8.19
C GLN A 64 11.93 -4.53 -7.95
N LEU A 65 10.62 -4.69 -7.79
CA LEU A 65 9.70 -3.63 -7.44
C LEU A 65 9.25 -3.83 -6.00
N TYR A 66 9.20 -2.76 -5.22
CA TYR A 66 8.56 -2.77 -3.92
C TYR A 66 7.39 -1.78 -3.87
N LEU A 67 6.31 -2.21 -3.23
CA LEU A 67 5.19 -1.38 -2.82
C LEU A 67 5.25 -1.26 -1.30
N GLN A 68 5.43 -0.06 -0.77
CA GLN A 68 5.70 0.16 0.65
C GLN A 68 4.84 1.29 1.21
N LEU A 69 4.39 1.11 2.44
CA LEU A 69 3.78 2.14 3.28
C LEU A 69 4.71 2.38 4.47
N GLU A 70 4.89 3.65 4.82
CA GLU A 70 5.72 4.05 5.95
C GLU A 70 4.92 4.92 6.92
N ARG A 71 5.17 4.74 8.21
CA ARG A 71 4.59 5.56 9.26
C ARG A 71 5.45 5.56 10.53
N ASP A 72 5.36 6.65 11.28
CA ASP A 72 5.81 6.71 12.67
C ASP A 72 4.80 5.99 13.61
N SER A 73 5.25 5.65 14.81
CA SER A 73 4.40 5.05 15.84
C SER A 73 3.68 6.07 16.72
N SER A 74 3.63 7.34 16.30
CA SER A 74 2.95 8.38 17.09
C SER A 74 1.50 8.00 17.28
N ALA A 75 1.06 7.95 18.54
CA ALA A 75 -0.33 7.67 18.85
C ALA A 75 -1.21 8.75 18.21
N PRO A 76 -2.38 8.40 17.65
CA PRO A 76 -3.37 9.38 17.30
C PRO A 76 -3.66 10.23 18.55
N GLN A 77 -3.81 11.56 18.40
CA GLN A 77 -4.27 12.37 19.51
C GLN A 77 -5.52 11.70 20.11
N ALA A 78 -5.41 11.26 21.35
CA ALA A 78 -6.54 10.68 22.06
C ALA A 78 -7.67 11.73 22.03
N ALA A 79 -8.87 11.31 21.63
CA ALA A 79 -10.03 12.17 21.82
C ALA A 79 -10.07 12.52 23.31
N GLU A 80 -10.05 13.81 23.62
CA GLU A 80 -10.11 14.32 25.00
C GLU A 80 -11.44 13.88 25.62
N GLY A 81 -11.41 12.76 26.31
CA GLY A 81 -12.52 12.23 27.08
C GLY A 81 -12.03 11.61 28.38
N PRO A 82 -12.85 11.58 29.45
CA PRO A 82 -12.45 10.97 30.71
C PRO A 82 -12.02 9.50 30.47
N ALA A 83 -10.86 9.11 31.00
CA ALA A 83 -10.25 7.80 30.79
C ALA A 83 -11.15 6.59 31.14
N PHE A 84 -12.17 6.78 31.98
CA PHE A 84 -13.13 5.73 32.34
C PHE A 84 -14.27 5.56 31.32
N MET A 85 -14.41 6.48 30.36
CA MET A 85 -15.36 6.40 29.24
C MET A 85 -14.65 6.03 27.93
N GLY A 86 -13.37 5.67 27.98
CA GLY A 86 -12.60 5.25 26.83
C GLY A 86 -13.29 4.10 26.12
N GLY A 87 -13.94 4.39 24.98
CA GLY A 87 -14.39 3.38 24.05
C GLY A 87 -13.20 2.54 23.59
N PRO A 88 -13.44 1.39 22.95
CA PRO A 88 -12.36 0.56 22.44
C PRO A 88 -11.46 1.39 21.53
N VAL A 89 -10.18 1.43 21.86
CA VAL A 89 -9.18 2.11 21.03
C VAL A 89 -9.07 1.31 19.74
N ALA A 90 -9.52 1.91 18.65
CA ALA A 90 -9.40 1.28 17.34
C ALA A 90 -7.92 1.05 17.00
N TYR A 91 -7.64 -0.09 16.37
CA TYR A 91 -6.30 -0.44 15.96
C TYR A 91 -5.70 0.63 15.06
N THR A 92 -4.48 1.05 15.40
CA THR A 92 -3.63 1.88 14.56
C THR A 92 -2.30 1.18 14.39
N GLY A 93 -2.01 0.78 13.16
CA GLY A 93 -0.80 0.01 12.88
C GLY A 93 -0.79 -0.55 11.47
N MET A 94 0.19 -1.39 11.21
CA MET A 94 0.34 -2.05 9.93
C MET A 94 -0.43 -3.36 9.89
N ALA A 95 -0.94 -3.74 8.72
CA ALA A 95 -1.61 -5.01 8.50
C ALA A 95 -1.13 -5.66 7.21
N ILE A 96 -1.13 -6.99 7.23
CA ILE A 96 -0.80 -7.84 6.08
C ILE A 96 -1.96 -8.82 5.89
N TYR A 97 -2.35 -9.05 4.66
CA TYR A 97 -3.30 -10.09 4.30
C TYR A 97 -2.75 -10.91 3.14
N ASN A 98 -2.85 -12.23 3.24
CA ASN A 98 -2.65 -13.15 2.14
C ASN A 98 -3.54 -14.39 2.29
N ALA A 99 -3.64 -15.21 1.25
CA ALA A 99 -4.56 -16.35 1.26
C ALA A 99 -4.22 -17.39 2.32
N LYS A 100 -2.93 -17.57 2.64
CA LYS A 100 -2.43 -18.52 3.61
C LYS A 100 -2.56 -18.02 5.05
N GLY A 101 -2.01 -16.82 5.33
CA GLY A 101 -1.94 -16.25 6.67
C GLY A 101 -3.20 -15.49 7.11
N LYS A 102 -4.12 -15.18 6.15
CA LYS A 102 -5.28 -14.34 6.39
C LYS A 102 -4.88 -12.93 6.87
N TYR A 103 -5.75 -12.27 7.62
CA TYR A 103 -5.48 -10.93 8.14
C TYR A 103 -4.61 -10.99 9.40
N GLN A 104 -3.48 -10.30 9.35
CA GLN A 104 -2.50 -10.27 10.44
C GLN A 104 -2.13 -8.81 10.75
N LYS A 105 -2.27 -8.44 12.01
CA LYS A 105 -1.83 -7.13 12.53
C LYS A 105 -0.32 -7.17 12.76
N ALA A 106 0.34 -6.08 12.43
CA ALA A 106 1.76 -5.88 12.70
C ALA A 106 1.92 -4.60 13.55
N GLU A 107 1.93 -4.77 14.86
CA GLU A 107 2.07 -3.67 15.81
C GLU A 107 3.48 -3.08 15.74
N PHE A 108 3.63 -1.78 15.95
CA PHE A 108 4.94 -1.12 15.88
C PHE A 108 5.94 -1.68 16.89
N ALA A 109 5.48 -2.06 18.08
CA ALA A 109 6.32 -2.69 19.12
C ALA A 109 6.84 -4.06 18.68
N ASP A 110 6.03 -4.84 17.95
CA ASP A 110 6.43 -6.14 17.43
C ASP A 110 7.39 -5.99 16.24
N ILE A 111 7.19 -4.99 15.39
CA ILE A 111 8.15 -4.65 14.33
C ILE A 111 9.47 -4.21 14.93
N GLU A 112 9.46 -3.37 15.96
CA GLU A 112 10.66 -2.91 16.69
C GLU A 112 11.47 -4.08 17.26
N SER A 113 10.78 -5.07 17.83
CA SER A 113 11.39 -6.26 18.44
C SER A 113 11.57 -7.43 17.48
N ASN A 114 11.23 -7.26 16.20
CA ASN A 114 11.28 -8.27 15.15
C ASN A 114 10.51 -9.56 15.51
N LYS A 115 9.32 -9.38 16.11
CA LYS A 115 8.45 -10.47 16.59
C LYS A 115 7.19 -10.66 15.75
N VAL A 116 7.00 -9.87 14.70
CA VAL A 116 5.80 -10.01 13.85
C VAL A 116 5.87 -11.34 13.11
N GLU A 117 4.86 -12.17 13.33
CA GLU A 117 4.71 -13.44 12.63
C GLU A 117 3.70 -13.28 11.49
N PHE A 118 4.10 -13.62 10.27
CA PHE A 118 3.23 -13.62 9.09
C PHE A 118 3.79 -14.56 8.01
N GLU A 119 2.92 -15.01 7.12
CA GLU A 119 3.34 -15.76 5.94
C GLU A 119 4.08 -14.85 4.96
N LYS A 120 5.36 -15.13 4.76
CA LYS A 120 6.28 -14.23 4.02
C LYS A 120 6.08 -14.24 2.51
N VAL A 121 5.59 -15.33 1.95
CA VAL A 121 5.52 -15.50 0.50
C VAL A 121 4.16 -16.05 0.09
N ASP A 122 3.46 -15.32 -0.78
CA ASP A 122 2.20 -15.75 -1.37
C ASP A 122 2.08 -15.15 -2.80
N ASP A 123 1.14 -15.66 -3.61
CA ASP A 123 0.79 -15.10 -4.91
C ASP A 123 -0.40 -14.12 -4.86
N SER A 124 -0.94 -13.90 -3.66
CA SER A 124 -2.11 -13.06 -3.38
C SER A 124 -1.89 -12.19 -2.15
N GLY A 125 -2.76 -11.21 -1.95
CA GLY A 125 -2.78 -10.41 -0.73
C GLY A 125 -2.30 -8.97 -0.91
N TRP A 126 -2.30 -8.24 0.21
CA TRP A 126 -2.05 -6.81 0.27
C TRP A 126 -1.39 -6.42 1.60
N VAL A 127 -0.87 -5.20 1.65
CA VAL A 127 -0.39 -4.55 2.87
C VAL A 127 -1.15 -3.26 3.11
N ALA A 128 -1.43 -2.96 4.37
CA ALA A 128 -2.17 -1.76 4.74
C ALA A 128 -1.56 -1.04 5.96
N MET A 129 -1.80 0.26 6.02
CA MET A 129 -1.71 1.09 7.21
C MET A 129 -3.12 1.42 7.67
N VAL A 130 -3.48 0.95 8.85
CA VAL A 130 -4.79 1.08 9.46
C VAL A 130 -4.78 2.24 10.46
N GLN A 131 -5.79 3.08 10.42
CA GLN A 131 -6.04 4.17 11.37
C GLN A 131 -7.50 4.09 11.82
N HIS A 132 -7.89 4.94 12.78
CA HIS A 132 -9.22 4.88 13.38
C HIS A 132 -10.39 4.85 12.35
N HIS A 133 -10.38 5.75 11.36
CA HIS A 133 -11.46 5.87 10.36
C HIS A 133 -10.98 5.67 8.93
N PHE A 134 -9.68 5.65 8.71
CA PHE A 134 -9.07 5.61 7.40
C PHE A 134 -8.08 4.47 7.28
N ALA A 135 -7.89 4.01 6.05
CA ALA A 135 -6.81 3.10 5.73
C ALA A 135 -6.11 3.53 4.44
N SER A 136 -4.84 3.20 4.33
CA SER A 136 -4.15 3.16 3.06
C SER A 136 -3.64 1.75 2.82
N ALA A 137 -3.76 1.27 1.58
CA ALA A 137 -3.36 -0.09 1.25
C ALA A 137 -2.77 -0.18 -0.16
N TRP A 138 -1.71 -0.96 -0.31
CA TRP A 138 -1.26 -1.42 -1.61
C TRP A 138 -1.92 -2.74 -1.94
N LEU A 139 -2.68 -2.75 -3.03
CA LEU A 139 -3.41 -3.89 -3.53
C LEU A 139 -2.79 -4.37 -4.84
N GLN A 140 -2.63 -5.68 -4.97
CA GLN A 140 -2.26 -6.35 -6.20
C GLN A 140 -3.18 -7.56 -6.38
N ASN A 141 -4.13 -7.42 -7.29
CA ASN A 141 -5.19 -8.42 -7.47
C ASN A 141 -4.75 -9.56 -8.40
N ASP A 142 -3.73 -9.33 -9.22
CA ASP A 142 -3.16 -10.38 -10.05
C ASP A 142 -2.40 -11.40 -9.21
N LYS A 143 -2.46 -12.65 -9.64
CA LYS A 143 -1.70 -13.73 -9.03
C LYS A 143 -0.24 -13.67 -9.44
N VAL A 144 0.51 -12.83 -8.72
CA VAL A 144 1.95 -12.64 -8.88
C VAL A 144 2.63 -12.90 -7.56
N GLN A 145 3.61 -13.80 -7.57
CA GLN A 145 4.38 -14.11 -6.36
C GLN A 145 5.03 -12.85 -5.79
N ARG A 146 4.84 -12.65 -4.48
CA ARG A 146 5.34 -11.53 -3.71
C ARG A 146 5.87 -11.96 -2.37
N GLU A 147 6.86 -11.22 -1.90
CA GLU A 147 7.40 -11.37 -0.56
C GLU A 147 6.90 -10.20 0.30
N PHE A 148 6.24 -10.53 1.43
CA PHE A 148 5.79 -9.54 2.40
C PHE A 148 6.90 -9.24 3.40
N TYR A 149 6.96 -8.01 3.85
CA TYR A 149 7.91 -7.62 4.88
C TYR A 149 7.36 -6.51 5.78
N THR A 150 7.87 -6.49 7.01
CA THR A 150 7.82 -5.36 7.93
C THR A 150 9.23 -5.02 8.36
N LYS A 151 9.52 -3.76 8.57
CA LYS A 151 10.85 -3.34 9.04
C LYS A 151 10.80 -1.98 9.72
N LYS A 152 11.74 -1.77 10.65
CA LYS A 152 12.12 -0.45 11.11
C LYS A 152 13.01 0.21 10.06
N VAL A 153 12.65 1.41 9.61
CA VAL A 153 13.36 2.17 8.56
C VAL A 153 14.30 3.20 9.17
N ALA A 154 13.84 3.85 10.24
CA ALA A 154 14.59 4.84 11.01
C ALA A 154 14.08 4.88 12.45
N THR A 155 14.65 5.75 13.28
CA THR A 155 14.12 5.99 14.63
C THR A 155 12.65 6.41 14.53
N ASN A 156 11.78 5.65 15.21
CA ASN A 156 10.32 5.88 15.20
C ASN A 156 9.70 5.91 13.78
N LEU A 157 10.26 5.18 12.82
CA LEU A 157 9.72 5.06 11.47
C LEU A 157 9.71 3.59 11.04
N TYR A 158 8.54 3.09 10.70
CA TYR A 158 8.29 1.69 10.36
C TYR A 158 7.69 1.58 8.97
N ALA A 159 7.94 0.45 8.32
CA ALA A 159 7.43 0.14 7.00
C ALA A 159 6.82 -1.25 6.94
N THR A 160 5.77 -1.38 6.14
CA THR A 160 5.27 -2.66 5.63
C THR A 160 5.22 -2.61 4.11
N GLY A 161 5.45 -3.73 3.47
CA GLY A 161 5.47 -3.74 2.01
C GLY A 161 5.45 -5.12 1.38
N MET A 162 5.37 -5.10 0.07
CA MET A 162 5.45 -6.25 -0.82
C MET A 162 6.59 -6.04 -1.81
N LEU A 163 7.40 -7.07 -2.01
CA LEU A 163 8.49 -7.12 -2.98
C LEU A 163 8.12 -8.07 -4.13
N PHE A 164 8.31 -7.61 -5.36
CA PHE A 164 8.01 -8.34 -6.59
C PHE A 164 9.28 -8.49 -7.43
N ASN A 165 9.50 -9.68 -7.95
CA ASN A 165 10.54 -9.92 -8.95
C ASN A 165 9.92 -9.75 -10.34
N LEU A 166 10.36 -8.76 -11.11
CA LEU A 166 9.81 -8.46 -12.43
C LEU A 166 10.37 -9.33 -13.56
N GLY A 167 11.31 -10.22 -13.24
CA GLY A 167 12.01 -11.03 -14.25
C GLY A 167 13.02 -10.23 -15.06
N ASP A 168 13.46 -10.80 -16.18
CA ASP A 168 14.43 -10.17 -17.05
C ASP A 168 13.77 -9.07 -17.91
N VAL A 169 14.45 -7.93 -18.00
CA VAL A 169 14.12 -6.82 -18.91
C VAL A 169 15.29 -6.63 -19.86
N ALA A 170 15.14 -7.08 -21.08
CA ALA A 170 16.21 -7.00 -22.08
C ALA A 170 16.59 -5.54 -22.40
N ALA A 171 17.77 -5.36 -22.98
CA ALA A 171 18.23 -4.05 -23.48
C ALA A 171 17.19 -3.45 -24.44
N GLY A 172 16.87 -2.19 -24.27
CA GLY A 172 15.88 -1.45 -25.07
C GLY A 172 14.42 -1.78 -24.75
N GLN A 173 14.12 -2.66 -23.79
CA GLN A 173 12.76 -3.06 -23.44
C GLN A 173 12.23 -2.30 -22.22
N THR A 174 10.90 -2.28 -22.12
CA THR A 174 10.17 -1.73 -20.96
C THR A 174 9.36 -2.85 -20.32
N LYS A 175 9.41 -2.94 -19.00
CA LYS A 175 8.56 -3.80 -18.19
C LYS A 175 7.60 -2.94 -17.39
N SER A 176 6.30 -3.20 -17.56
CA SER A 176 5.23 -2.53 -16.80
C SER A 176 4.75 -3.40 -15.66
N PHE A 177 4.36 -2.76 -14.56
CA PHE A 177 3.71 -3.36 -13.41
C PHE A 177 2.55 -2.45 -12.97
N GLU A 178 1.38 -3.04 -12.79
CA GLU A 178 0.17 -2.32 -12.36
C GLU A 178 -0.22 -2.76 -10.96
N SER A 179 -0.67 -1.81 -10.15
CA SER A 179 -1.15 -2.01 -8.80
C SER A 179 -2.21 -0.97 -8.46
N THR A 180 -2.90 -1.15 -7.34
CA THR A 180 -3.85 -0.16 -6.84
C THR A 180 -3.40 0.34 -5.47
N LEU A 181 -3.38 1.66 -5.30
CA LEU A 181 -3.21 2.31 -4.02
C LEU A 181 -4.59 2.76 -3.53
N PHE A 182 -5.09 2.15 -2.48
CA PHE A 182 -6.27 2.64 -1.77
C PHE A 182 -5.87 3.64 -0.69
N VAL A 183 -6.55 4.78 -0.64
CA VAL A 183 -6.39 5.78 0.44
C VAL A 183 -7.76 6.38 0.72
N GLY A 184 -8.42 5.93 1.77
CA GLY A 184 -9.79 6.37 2.02
C GLY A 184 -10.39 5.89 3.33
N PRO A 185 -11.69 6.20 3.54
CA PRO A 185 -12.44 5.78 4.72
C PRO A 185 -12.66 4.26 4.72
N GLN A 186 -12.81 3.69 5.92
CA GLN A 186 -13.05 2.26 6.10
C GLN A 186 -14.53 1.90 5.88
N GLU A 187 -15.03 2.12 4.67
CA GLU A 187 -16.38 1.73 4.26
C GLU A 187 -16.39 0.27 3.81
N GLU A 188 -17.01 -0.61 4.58
CA GLU A 188 -16.93 -2.05 4.43
C GLU A 188 -17.29 -2.56 3.02
N ASN A 189 -18.39 -2.06 2.44
CA ASN A 189 -18.83 -2.50 1.12
C ASN A 189 -17.82 -2.12 0.02
N ASN A 190 -17.22 -0.95 0.11
CA ASN A 190 -16.22 -0.49 -0.83
C ASN A 190 -14.92 -1.29 -0.68
N LEU A 191 -14.52 -1.59 0.56
CA LEU A 191 -13.33 -2.39 0.84
C LEU A 191 -13.45 -3.82 0.32
N LYS A 192 -14.60 -4.48 0.56
CA LYS A 192 -14.88 -5.84 0.05
C LYS A 192 -14.82 -5.93 -1.48
N ALA A 193 -15.25 -4.87 -2.18
CA ALA A 193 -15.23 -4.83 -3.63
C ALA A 193 -13.80 -4.65 -4.21
N LEU A 194 -12.88 -4.06 -3.45
CA LEU A 194 -11.53 -3.74 -3.91
C LEU A 194 -10.58 -4.93 -3.83
N ALA A 195 -10.59 -5.66 -2.72
CA ALA A 195 -9.72 -6.83 -2.55
C ALA A 195 -10.27 -7.78 -1.46
N PRO A 196 -10.06 -9.11 -1.61
CA PRO A 196 -10.45 -10.08 -0.58
C PRO A 196 -9.82 -9.75 0.77
N GLY A 197 -10.64 -9.73 1.81
CA GLY A 197 -10.21 -9.50 3.19
C GLY A 197 -9.86 -8.06 3.54
N LEU A 198 -9.99 -7.10 2.60
CA LEU A 198 -9.66 -5.70 2.88
C LEU A 198 -10.64 -5.08 3.89
N GLU A 199 -11.86 -5.59 3.98
CA GLU A 199 -12.85 -5.22 5.00
C GLU A 199 -12.36 -5.45 6.44
N TYR A 200 -11.41 -6.34 6.66
CA TYR A 200 -10.85 -6.62 7.99
C TYR A 200 -9.99 -5.49 8.56
N VAL A 201 -9.62 -4.48 7.74
CA VAL A 201 -8.98 -3.26 8.26
C VAL A 201 -9.92 -2.47 9.16
N LYS A 202 -11.25 -2.65 8.99
CA LYS A 202 -12.27 -2.08 9.87
C LYS A 202 -12.27 -2.87 11.19
N ASP A 203 -11.58 -2.32 12.18
CA ASP A 203 -11.49 -2.93 13.50
C ASP A 203 -12.67 -2.48 14.37
N TYR A 204 -13.59 -3.39 14.65
CA TYR A 204 -14.70 -3.16 15.58
C TYR A 204 -14.30 -3.27 17.05
N GLY A 205 -13.00 -3.44 17.34
CA GLY A 205 -12.52 -3.70 18.69
C GLY A 205 -13.15 -4.97 19.29
N TRP A 206 -13.29 -5.01 20.60
CA TRP A 206 -13.91 -6.15 21.30
C TRP A 206 -15.42 -6.31 21.04
N THR A 207 -16.07 -5.29 20.46
CA THR A 207 -17.51 -5.31 20.12
C THR A 207 -17.81 -6.08 18.83
N HIS A 208 -16.82 -6.63 18.14
CA HIS A 208 -17.01 -7.43 16.92
C HIS A 208 -18.01 -8.56 17.08
N ILE A 209 -18.07 -9.20 18.26
CA ILE A 209 -19.01 -10.30 18.54
C ILE A 209 -20.48 -9.83 18.54
N MET A 210 -20.73 -8.55 18.84
CA MET A 210 -22.08 -7.98 18.86
C MET A 210 -22.47 -7.27 17.57
N ALA A 211 -21.52 -6.85 16.76
CA ALA A 211 -21.76 -6.10 15.52
C ALA A 211 -21.88 -6.98 14.26
N ALA A 212 -21.38 -8.20 14.29
CA ALA A 212 -21.37 -9.11 13.14
C ALA A 212 -22.74 -9.71 12.73
N PRO A 213 -23.82 -9.76 13.58
CA PRO A 213 -25.12 -10.32 13.18
C PRO A 213 -26.11 -9.31 12.59
N LEU A 214 -25.79 -8.05 12.45
CA LEU A 214 -26.64 -7.01 11.87
C LEU A 214 -26.13 -6.62 10.48
#